data_5892581ce8b06ee638fd7540d41517eb
#
_entry.id   5892581ce8b06ee638fd7540d41517eb
#
_cell.length_a   1.000
_cell.length_b   1.000
_cell.length_c   1.000
_cell.angle_alpha   90.00
_cell.angle_beta   90.00
_cell.angle_gamma   90.00
#
_symmetry.space_group_name_H-M   'P 1'
#
loop_
_entity.id
_entity.type
_entity.pdbx_description
1 polymer ?
#
loop_
_entity_poly.entity_id
_entity_poly.type
_entity_poly.pdbx_seq_one_letter_code
_entity_poly.pdbx_strand_id
1 'polypeptide(L)'
;MPRPRKPRLVRCDVSTSYFKPRGIPLRDLEEVTLSVDGLEALRLADAEGLDQVTAAAEMSISRSTFSRLVAEARRVVATALVRGAAIRIHGGPVAWPETKTCGPCCRAETATPSPSEPSTEPSNGPSPQGEEP
;
A
#
# COMPACT_ATOMS: atom_id res chain seq x y z
N MET A 1 -24.31 25.59 -8.13
CA MET A 1 -23.83 24.63 -7.10
C MET A 1 -23.15 23.47 -7.78
N PRO A 2 -21.88 23.22 -7.56
CA PRO A 2 -21.27 22.02 -8.11
C PRO A 2 -21.94 20.80 -7.47
N ARG A 3 -22.29 19.84 -8.31
CA ARG A 3 -22.88 18.57 -7.87
C ARG A 3 -21.89 17.84 -6.95
N PRO A 4 -22.28 17.41 -5.75
CA PRO A 4 -21.39 16.68 -4.86
C PRO A 4 -20.87 15.40 -5.57
N ARG A 5 -19.59 15.12 -5.41
CA ARG A 5 -18.97 13.94 -5.98
C ARG A 5 -19.57 12.69 -5.31
N LYS A 6 -20.03 11.76 -6.14
CA LYS A 6 -20.53 10.48 -5.63
C LYS A 6 -19.40 9.71 -4.94
N PRO A 7 -19.62 9.16 -3.74
CA PRO A 7 -18.61 8.34 -3.08
C PRO A 7 -18.27 7.11 -3.93
N ARG A 8 -17.00 6.77 -3.95
CA ARG A 8 -16.44 5.63 -4.70
C ARG A 8 -16.15 4.50 -3.76
N LEU A 9 -16.53 3.30 -4.15
CA LEU A 9 -16.29 2.11 -3.36
C LEU A 9 -14.79 1.75 -3.36
N VAL A 10 -14.20 1.66 -2.18
CA VAL A 10 -12.82 1.24 -1.96
C VAL A 10 -12.82 -0.03 -1.12
N ARG A 11 -12.21 -1.09 -1.62
CA ARG A 11 -12.17 -2.39 -0.95
C ARG A 11 -10.83 -2.68 -0.30
N CYS A 12 -9.79 -1.99 -0.71
CA CYS A 12 -8.46 -2.18 -0.15
C CYS A 12 -8.30 -1.45 1.18
N ASP A 13 -7.78 -2.13 2.18
CA ASP A 13 -7.38 -1.48 3.42
C ASP A 13 -6.05 -0.75 3.21
N VAL A 14 -6.06 0.54 3.44
CA VAL A 14 -4.88 1.38 3.29
C VAL A 14 -4.09 1.36 4.59
N SER A 15 -3.29 0.33 4.78
CA SER A 15 -2.43 0.20 5.95
C SER A 15 -1.22 1.14 5.89
N THR A 16 -0.74 1.41 4.69
CA THR A 16 0.38 2.31 4.45
C THR A 16 -0.10 3.57 3.76
N SER A 17 -0.03 4.69 4.46
CA SER A 17 -0.53 5.98 3.98
C SER A 17 0.57 6.94 3.52
N TYR A 18 1.82 6.50 3.55
CA TYR A 18 2.94 7.37 3.25
C TYR A 18 4.11 6.65 2.60
N PHE A 19 4.55 7.14 1.44
CA PHE A 19 5.74 6.67 0.73
C PHE A 19 6.72 7.80 0.57
N LYS A 20 7.98 7.57 0.85
CA LYS A 20 9.02 8.57 0.69
C LYS A 20 10.33 7.98 0.20
N PRO A 21 11.18 8.76 -0.47
CA PRO A 21 12.54 8.35 -0.79
C PRO A 21 13.34 8.03 0.48
N ARG A 22 14.13 6.96 0.40
CA ARG A 22 14.96 6.54 1.52
C ARG A 22 16.08 7.56 1.79
N GLY A 23 16.34 7.82 3.05
CA GLY A 23 17.49 8.63 3.48
C GLY A 23 17.27 10.13 3.46
N ILE A 24 16.10 10.61 3.00
CA ILE A 24 15.78 12.04 2.98
C ILE A 24 14.77 12.33 4.09
N PRO A 25 15.05 13.27 5.02
CA PRO A 25 14.08 13.62 6.04
C PRO A 25 12.87 14.34 5.46
N LEU A 26 11.71 14.16 6.10
CA LEU A 26 10.43 14.72 5.64
C LEU A 26 10.44 16.23 5.41
N ARG A 27 11.18 16.96 6.24
CA ARG A 27 11.30 18.43 6.14
C ARG A 27 11.94 18.91 4.85
N ASP A 28 12.72 18.04 4.20
CA ASP A 28 13.47 18.37 2.98
C ASP A 28 12.79 17.79 1.73
N LEU A 29 11.63 17.18 1.87
CA LEU A 29 10.88 16.56 0.79
C LEU A 29 9.68 17.40 0.38
N GLU A 30 9.51 17.55 -0.92
CA GLU A 30 8.22 17.95 -1.49
C GLU A 30 7.22 16.80 -1.29
N GLU A 31 5.98 17.11 -0.98
CA GLU A 31 4.92 16.13 -0.76
C GLU A 31 3.84 16.27 -1.82
N VAL A 32 3.44 15.16 -2.41
CA VAL A 32 2.28 15.08 -3.29
C VAL A 32 1.20 14.22 -2.65
N THR A 33 -0.05 14.58 -2.83
CA THR A 33 -1.18 13.85 -2.26
C THR A 33 -1.83 12.97 -3.32
N LEU A 34 -1.93 11.67 -3.03
CA LEU A 34 -2.72 10.71 -3.78
C LEU A 34 -4.01 10.44 -3.00
N SER A 35 -5.15 10.61 -3.63
CA SER A 35 -6.43 10.29 -3.00
C SER A 35 -6.59 8.78 -2.80
N VAL A 36 -7.36 8.38 -1.79
CA VAL A 36 -7.62 6.96 -1.49
C VAL A 36 -8.35 6.28 -2.65
N ASP A 37 -9.29 6.96 -3.27
CA ASP A 37 -9.97 6.46 -4.47
C ASP A 37 -9.04 6.37 -5.68
N GLY A 38 -8.07 7.27 -5.80
CA GLY A 38 -7.00 7.19 -6.79
C GLY A 38 -6.11 5.96 -6.59
N LEU A 39 -5.77 5.66 -5.36
CA LEU A 39 -5.02 4.44 -5.02
C LEU A 39 -5.80 3.18 -5.39
N GLU A 40 -7.10 3.14 -5.09
CA GLU A 40 -7.96 2.00 -5.47
C GLU A 40 -8.05 1.84 -6.98
N ALA A 41 -8.14 2.93 -7.72
CA ALA A 41 -8.13 2.89 -9.18
C ALA A 41 -6.82 2.31 -9.73
N LEU A 42 -5.68 2.69 -9.15
CA LEU A 42 -4.38 2.12 -9.51
C LEU A 42 -4.29 0.64 -9.17
N ARG A 43 -4.83 0.24 -8.02
CA ARG A 43 -4.86 -1.17 -7.62
C ARG A 43 -5.62 -2.00 -8.65
N LEU A 44 -6.81 -1.58 -9.03
CA LEU A 44 -7.66 -2.32 -9.96
C LEU A 44 -7.10 -2.34 -11.38
N ALA A 45 -6.64 -1.20 -11.88
CA ALA A 45 -6.18 -1.09 -13.25
C ALA A 45 -4.77 -1.62 -13.47
N ASP A 46 -3.84 -1.27 -12.59
CA ASP A 46 -2.42 -1.49 -12.80
C ASP A 46 -1.85 -2.67 -11.99
N ALA A 47 -2.30 -2.86 -10.75
CA ALA A 47 -1.83 -3.98 -9.94
C ALA A 47 -2.58 -5.28 -10.27
N GLU A 48 -3.88 -5.24 -10.46
CA GLU A 48 -4.70 -6.41 -10.81
C GLU A 48 -4.90 -6.57 -12.32
N GLY A 49 -4.63 -5.54 -13.10
CA GLY A 49 -4.72 -5.59 -14.56
C GLY A 49 -6.14 -5.68 -15.10
N LEU A 50 -7.12 -5.17 -14.37
CA LEU A 50 -8.50 -5.15 -14.83
C LEU A 50 -8.72 -4.11 -15.94
N ASP A 51 -9.63 -4.41 -16.86
CA ASP A 51 -10.07 -3.42 -17.84
C ASP A 51 -10.89 -2.30 -17.17
N GLN A 52 -11.01 -1.17 -17.87
CA GLN A 52 -11.66 0.02 -17.30
C GLN A 52 -13.13 -0.18 -16.95
N VAL A 53 -13.84 -1.02 -17.71
CA VAL A 53 -15.26 -1.30 -17.46
C VAL A 53 -15.43 -2.10 -16.18
N THR A 54 -14.66 -3.16 -16.02
CA THR A 54 -14.68 -4.01 -14.83
C THR A 54 -14.22 -3.25 -13.61
N ALA A 55 -13.12 -2.51 -13.71
CA ALA A 55 -12.59 -1.71 -12.61
C ALA A 55 -13.56 -0.60 -12.16
N ALA A 56 -14.21 0.07 -13.11
CA ALA A 56 -15.23 1.07 -12.80
C ALA A 56 -16.43 0.47 -12.07
N ALA A 57 -16.87 -0.72 -12.49
CA ALA A 57 -17.96 -1.45 -11.83
C ALA A 57 -17.59 -1.82 -10.39
N GLU A 58 -16.36 -2.26 -10.14
CA GLU A 58 -15.85 -2.55 -8.80
C GLU A 58 -15.88 -1.33 -7.85
N MET A 59 -15.65 -0.15 -8.39
CA MET A 59 -15.72 1.11 -7.65
C MET A 59 -17.12 1.76 -7.66
N SER A 60 -18.11 1.16 -8.28
CA SER A 60 -19.46 1.71 -8.44
C SER A 60 -19.51 3.10 -9.09
N ILE A 61 -18.70 3.30 -10.11
CA ILE A 61 -18.60 4.54 -10.89
C ILE A 61 -18.67 4.26 -12.39
N SER A 62 -18.89 5.32 -13.18
CA SER A 62 -18.88 5.19 -14.63
C SER A 62 -17.46 4.98 -15.17
N ARG A 63 -17.34 4.34 -16.33
CA ARG A 63 -16.07 4.16 -17.02
C ARG A 63 -15.33 5.48 -17.25
N SER A 64 -16.05 6.53 -17.66
CA SER A 64 -15.44 7.85 -17.90
C SER A 64 -14.89 8.48 -16.62
N THR A 65 -15.60 8.33 -15.50
CA THR A 65 -15.12 8.78 -14.19
C THR A 65 -13.88 7.98 -13.76
N PHE A 66 -13.89 6.68 -13.95
CA PHE A 66 -12.74 5.83 -13.65
C PHE A 66 -11.53 6.19 -14.52
N SER A 67 -11.71 6.41 -15.80
CA SER A 67 -10.64 6.80 -16.72
C SER A 67 -9.93 8.09 -16.27
N ARG A 68 -10.70 9.10 -15.86
CA ARG A 68 -10.15 10.35 -15.33
C ARG A 68 -9.42 10.14 -14.00
N LEU A 69 -10.01 9.35 -13.13
CA LEU A 69 -9.46 9.07 -11.81
C LEU A 69 -8.12 8.34 -11.89
N VAL A 70 -8.03 7.29 -12.71
CA VAL A 70 -6.79 6.52 -12.87
C VAL A 70 -5.72 7.34 -13.59
N ALA A 71 -6.09 8.16 -14.56
CA ALA A 71 -5.15 9.05 -15.24
C ALA A 71 -4.54 10.08 -14.28
N GLU A 72 -5.35 10.69 -13.42
CA GLU A 72 -4.89 11.62 -12.40
C GLU A 72 -3.98 10.92 -11.37
N ALA A 73 -4.38 9.74 -10.90
CA ALA A 73 -3.59 8.96 -9.96
C ALA A 73 -2.23 8.56 -10.52
N ARG A 74 -2.17 8.13 -11.78
CA ARG A 74 -0.92 7.83 -12.48
C ARG A 74 -0.03 9.06 -12.59
N ARG A 75 -0.61 10.22 -12.90
CA ARG A 75 0.12 11.49 -12.98
C ARG A 75 0.75 11.87 -11.64
N VAL A 76 0.01 11.76 -10.56
CA VAL A 76 0.51 12.04 -9.20
C VAL A 76 1.69 11.13 -8.86
N VAL A 77 1.55 9.82 -9.07
CA VAL A 77 2.61 8.85 -8.78
C VAL A 77 3.85 9.10 -9.67
N ALA A 78 3.65 9.31 -10.95
CA ALA A 78 4.74 9.61 -11.88
C ALA A 78 5.48 10.91 -11.51
N THR A 79 4.75 11.94 -11.14
CA THR A 79 5.34 13.21 -10.68
C THR A 79 6.19 13.01 -9.43
N ALA A 80 5.68 12.25 -8.46
CA ALA A 80 6.43 11.93 -7.25
C ALA A 80 7.72 11.19 -7.54
N LEU A 81 7.67 10.19 -8.40
CA LEU A 81 8.84 9.40 -8.79
C LEU A 81 9.89 10.25 -9.53
N VAL A 82 9.45 11.07 -10.47
CA VAL A 82 10.35 11.93 -11.26
C VAL A 82 11.02 13.02 -10.41
N ARG A 83 10.28 13.62 -9.49
CA ARG A 83 10.78 14.69 -8.61
C ARG A 83 11.44 14.17 -7.33
N GLY A 84 11.32 12.90 -7.03
CA GLY A 84 11.75 12.35 -5.75
C GLY A 84 10.92 12.88 -4.57
N ALA A 85 9.65 13.18 -4.80
CA ALA A 85 8.73 13.67 -3.78
C ALA A 85 8.15 12.53 -2.95
N ALA A 86 7.70 12.84 -1.75
CA ALA A 86 6.92 11.93 -0.93
C ALA A 86 5.47 11.83 -1.42
N ILE A 87 4.87 10.66 -1.31
CA ILE A 87 3.46 10.44 -1.62
C ILE A 87 2.70 10.24 -0.32
N ARG A 88 1.74 11.11 -0.06
CA ARG A 88 0.79 10.98 1.03
C ARG A 88 -0.54 10.48 0.49
N ILE A 89 -1.03 9.38 1.02
CA ILE A 89 -2.33 8.82 0.64
C ILE A 89 -3.38 9.33 1.63
N HIS A 90 -4.25 10.20 1.16
CA HIS A 90 -5.24 10.83 2.02
C HIS A 90 -6.40 11.42 1.21
N GLY A 91 -7.59 11.32 1.78
CA GLY A 91 -8.77 12.02 1.28
C GLY A 91 -9.42 11.38 0.06
N GLY A 92 -10.36 12.11 -0.49
CA GLY A 92 -11.19 11.69 -1.61
C GLY A 92 -12.58 11.23 -1.17
N PRO A 93 -13.56 11.22 -2.09
CA PRO A 93 -14.92 10.73 -1.82
C PRO A 93 -14.93 9.19 -1.81
N VAL A 94 -14.82 8.58 -0.63
CA VAL A 94 -14.65 7.14 -0.43
C VAL A 94 -15.84 6.56 0.32
N ALA A 95 -16.34 5.42 -0.14
CA ALA A 95 -17.27 4.56 0.58
C ALA A 95 -16.59 3.22 0.86
N TRP A 96 -16.73 2.72 2.07
CA TRP A 96 -16.19 1.43 2.48
C TRP A 96 -17.30 0.37 2.44
N PRO A 97 -17.06 -0.82 1.89
CA PRO A 97 -18.03 -1.89 1.98
C PRO A 97 -18.18 -2.37 3.43
N GLU A 98 -19.36 -2.80 3.79
CA GLU A 98 -19.62 -3.34 5.14
C GLU A 98 -18.81 -4.61 5.42
N THR A 99 -18.50 -5.36 4.38
CA THR A 99 -17.60 -6.52 4.46
C THR A 99 -16.28 -6.18 3.78
N LYS A 100 -15.21 -6.16 4.54
CA LYS A 100 -13.85 -6.00 4.03
C LYS A 100 -13.43 -7.29 3.33
N THR A 101 -13.96 -7.53 2.14
CA THR A 101 -13.42 -8.57 1.27
C THR A 101 -12.25 -7.98 0.50
N CYS A 102 -11.11 -8.04 1.12
CA CYS A 102 -9.88 -7.68 0.46
C CYS A 102 -9.54 -8.75 -0.57
N GLY A 103 -9.33 -8.33 -1.81
CA GLY A 103 -8.81 -9.20 -2.84
C GLY A 103 -7.39 -9.71 -2.53
N PRO A 104 -6.84 -10.60 -3.37
CA PRO A 104 -5.54 -11.24 -3.13
C PRO A 104 -4.35 -10.30 -3.02
N CYS A 105 -4.50 -9.02 -3.38
CA CYS A 105 -3.47 -8.01 -3.20
C CYS A 105 -3.34 -7.52 -1.75
N CYS A 106 -4.36 -7.68 -0.94
CA CYS A 106 -4.30 -7.47 0.48
C CYS A 106 -3.89 -8.79 1.13
N ARG A 107 -2.63 -9.14 1.01
CA ARG A 107 -2.06 -10.07 1.95
C ARG A 107 -2.24 -9.44 3.31
N ALA A 108 -3.19 -9.96 4.08
CA ALA A 108 -3.01 -9.97 5.49
C ALA A 108 -1.66 -10.66 5.69
N GLU A 109 -0.63 -9.86 5.90
CA GLU A 109 0.51 -10.38 6.59
C GLU A 109 -0.03 -10.76 7.97
N THR A 110 -0.51 -11.97 8.07
CA THR A 110 -0.36 -12.68 9.31
C THR A 110 1.14 -12.68 9.52
N ALA A 111 1.62 -11.65 10.20
CA ALA A 111 2.87 -11.75 10.88
C ALA A 111 2.72 -12.99 11.76
N THR A 112 3.08 -14.12 11.23
CA THR A 112 3.44 -15.24 12.07
C THR A 112 4.56 -14.69 12.93
N PRO A 113 4.36 -14.55 14.23
CA PRO A 113 5.49 -14.29 15.08
C PRO A 113 6.45 -15.41 14.76
N SER A 114 7.62 -15.05 14.28
CA SER A 114 8.70 -16.01 14.15
C SER A 114 8.77 -16.74 15.48
N PRO A 115 8.65 -18.07 15.50
CA PRO A 115 8.92 -18.76 16.71
C PRO A 115 10.33 -18.34 17.10
N SER A 116 10.43 -17.70 18.24
CA SER A 116 11.72 -17.45 18.86
C SER A 116 12.40 -18.79 18.89
N GLU A 117 13.40 -18.94 18.05
CA GLU A 117 14.28 -20.10 18.13
C GLU A 117 14.80 -20.14 19.54
N PRO A 118 14.60 -21.21 20.26
CA PRO A 118 15.33 -21.38 21.51
C PRO A 118 16.80 -21.35 21.13
N SER A 119 17.50 -20.35 21.62
CA SER A 119 18.94 -20.32 21.57
C SER A 119 19.43 -21.58 22.25
N THR A 120 19.69 -22.58 21.46
CA THR A 120 20.48 -23.69 21.93
C THR A 120 21.88 -23.14 22.03
N GLU A 121 22.20 -22.64 23.20
CA GLU A 121 23.59 -22.41 23.51
C GLU A 121 24.31 -23.73 23.29
N PRO A 122 25.34 -23.76 22.46
CA PRO A 122 26.24 -24.90 22.49
C PRO A 122 26.83 -24.90 23.89
N SER A 123 26.46 -25.86 24.68
CA SER A 123 27.16 -26.15 25.90
C SER A 123 28.59 -26.48 25.52
N ASN A 124 29.44 -25.53 25.72
CA ASN A 124 30.87 -25.70 25.59
C ASN A 124 31.27 -26.64 26.70
N GLY A 125 31.33 -27.93 26.36
CA GLY A 125 31.81 -28.91 27.28
C GLY A 125 33.23 -28.56 27.74
N PRO A 126 33.58 -28.79 29.00
CA PRO A 126 34.92 -28.53 29.47
C PRO A 126 35.92 -29.33 28.66
N SER A 127 36.92 -28.62 28.16
CA SER A 127 38.06 -29.25 27.51
C SER A 127 38.68 -30.28 28.45
N PRO A 128 38.93 -31.49 27.99
CA PRO A 128 39.67 -32.43 28.83
C PRO A 128 41.08 -31.86 29.08
N GLN A 129 41.36 -31.63 30.30
CA GLN A 129 42.72 -31.29 30.70
C GLN A 129 43.58 -32.55 30.45
N GLY A 130 44.47 -32.40 29.49
CA GLY A 130 45.48 -33.41 29.34
C GLY A 130 46.32 -33.50 30.63
N GLU A 131 46.19 -34.61 31.31
CA GLU A 131 47.14 -34.90 32.36
C GLU A 131 48.46 -35.17 31.70
N GLU A 132 49.39 -34.35 32.00
CA GLU A 132 50.78 -34.73 31.80
C GLU A 132 51.28 -35.51 32.98
N PRO A 133 51.96 -36.62 32.75
CA PRO A 133 52.65 -37.34 33.84
C PRO A 133 53.87 -36.59 34.38
#